data_907932b03ba740ecbf900b963baf00b5
#
_entry.id   907932b03ba740ecbf900b963baf00b5
#
_cell.length_a   1.000
_cell.length_b   1.000
_cell.length_c   1.000
_cell.angle_alpha   90.00
_cell.angle_beta   90.00
_cell.angle_gamma   90.00
#
_symmetry.space_group_name_H-M   'P 1'
#
loop_
_entity.id
_entity.type
_entity.pdbx_description
1 polymer ?
#
loop_
_entity_poly.entity_id
_entity_poly.type
_entity_poly.pdbx_seq_one_letter_code
_entity_poly.pdbx_strand_id
1 'polypeptide(L)'
;MKYNLKAIMTRAWHYFKQAAAKTAITFAEALRRAWRWAKAQDANNARIEAAANAAGIDEEIHSWAGWMALGRMVIHGEKAILQVVVDTPEKGEGKTYRKSFFAYSQTQIAPIAA
;
A
#
# COMPACT_ATOMS: atom_id res chain seq x y z
N MET A 1 5.31 -20.58 -1.38
CA MET A 1 4.15 -19.97 -2.05
C MET A 1 4.38 -18.49 -2.25
N LYS A 2 3.92 -17.99 -3.36
CA LYS A 2 4.04 -16.58 -3.73
C LYS A 2 3.27 -15.64 -2.79
N TYR A 3 2.13 -16.10 -2.26
CA TYR A 3 1.29 -15.29 -1.39
C TYR A 3 1.43 -15.70 0.07
N ASN A 4 1.40 -14.70 0.96
CA ASN A 4 1.42 -14.92 2.39
C ASN A 4 -0.01 -15.21 2.88
N LEU A 5 -0.32 -16.46 3.14
CA LEU A 5 -1.65 -16.89 3.57
C LEU A 5 -2.05 -16.28 4.92
N LYS A 6 -1.11 -16.12 5.83
CA LYS A 6 -1.38 -15.49 7.12
C LYS A 6 -1.85 -14.04 6.96
N ALA A 7 -1.17 -13.28 6.09
CA ALA A 7 -1.56 -11.89 5.80
C ALA A 7 -2.94 -11.84 5.14
N ILE A 8 -3.24 -12.76 4.23
CA ILE A 8 -4.54 -12.83 3.53
C ILE A 8 -5.65 -13.13 4.54
N MET A 9 -5.44 -14.10 5.43
CA MET A 9 -6.42 -14.46 6.45
C MET A 9 -6.66 -13.31 7.43
N THR A 10 -5.61 -12.63 7.86
CA THR A 10 -5.71 -11.46 8.72
C THR A 10 -6.52 -10.36 8.03
N ARG A 11 -6.26 -10.13 6.74
CA ARG A 11 -6.99 -9.14 5.96
C ARG A 11 -8.46 -9.52 5.79
N ALA A 12 -8.74 -10.80 5.59
CA ALA A 12 -10.11 -11.31 5.46
C ALA A 12 -10.90 -11.06 6.76
N TRP A 13 -10.32 -11.36 7.92
CA TRP A 13 -10.94 -11.08 9.21
C TRP A 13 -11.20 -9.60 9.41
N HIS A 14 -10.25 -8.75 9.00
CA HIS A 14 -10.40 -7.30 9.06
C HIS A 14 -11.61 -6.83 8.26
N TYR A 15 -11.76 -7.29 7.01
CA TYR A 15 -12.92 -6.93 6.17
C TYR A 15 -14.21 -7.45 6.75
N PHE A 16 -14.22 -8.68 7.27
CA PHE A 16 -15.40 -9.28 7.87
C PHE A 16 -15.86 -8.46 9.08
N LYS A 17 -14.95 -8.09 9.97
CA LYS A 17 -15.27 -7.30 11.16
C LYS A 17 -15.76 -5.89 10.82
N GLN A 18 -15.15 -5.24 9.83
CA GLN A 18 -15.60 -3.92 9.40
C GLN A 18 -17.01 -3.97 8.82
N ALA A 19 -17.27 -4.95 7.98
CA ALA A 19 -18.56 -5.07 7.32
C ALA A 19 -19.68 -5.48 8.28
N ALA A 20 -19.37 -6.24 9.31
CA ALA A 20 -20.35 -6.68 10.31
C ALA A 20 -21.01 -5.50 11.03
N ALA A 21 -20.33 -4.34 11.10
CA ALA A 21 -20.87 -3.15 11.73
C ALA A 21 -21.80 -2.34 10.81
N LYS A 22 -21.72 -2.54 9.50
CA LYS A 22 -22.44 -1.71 8.50
C LYS A 22 -23.27 -2.53 7.54
N THR A 23 -22.72 -3.61 7.02
CA THR A 23 -23.35 -4.49 6.04
C THR A 23 -22.95 -5.91 6.33
N ALA A 24 -23.92 -6.82 6.33
CA ALA A 24 -23.61 -8.24 6.51
C ALA A 24 -22.90 -8.77 5.27
N ILE A 25 -21.66 -9.20 5.42
CA ILE A 25 -20.96 -9.97 4.41
C ILE A 25 -20.58 -11.33 5.00
N THR A 26 -20.49 -12.34 4.15
CA THR A 26 -20.01 -13.64 4.59
C THR A 26 -18.49 -13.61 4.70
N PHE A 27 -17.92 -14.50 5.51
CA PHE A 27 -16.47 -14.65 5.58
C PHE A 27 -15.89 -15.05 4.22
N ALA A 28 -16.62 -15.82 3.42
CA ALA A 28 -16.21 -16.18 2.06
C ALA A 28 -16.02 -14.94 1.18
N GLU A 29 -16.92 -13.96 1.29
CA GLU A 29 -16.78 -12.69 0.57
C GLU A 29 -15.59 -11.89 1.08
N ALA A 30 -15.38 -11.83 2.39
CA ALA A 30 -14.22 -11.17 2.98
C ALA A 30 -12.91 -11.81 2.50
N LEU A 31 -12.90 -13.14 2.39
CA LEU A 31 -11.74 -13.88 1.89
C LEU A 31 -11.47 -13.58 0.42
N ARG A 32 -12.51 -13.49 -0.42
CA ARG A 32 -12.36 -13.10 -1.82
C ARG A 32 -11.77 -11.69 -1.95
N ARG A 33 -12.20 -10.75 -1.14
CA ARG A 33 -11.65 -9.38 -1.10
C ARG A 33 -10.18 -9.39 -0.71
N ALA A 34 -9.81 -10.20 0.28
CA ALA A 34 -8.44 -10.31 0.73
C ALA A 34 -7.53 -10.90 -0.36
N TRP A 35 -8.00 -11.87 -1.11
CA TRP A 35 -7.26 -12.43 -2.25
C TRP A 35 -7.09 -11.42 -3.38
N ARG A 36 -8.13 -10.63 -3.69
CA ARG A 36 -8.02 -9.54 -4.68
C ARG A 36 -6.99 -8.51 -4.25
N TRP A 37 -6.99 -8.17 -2.96
CA TRP A 37 -5.99 -7.26 -2.40
C TRP A 37 -4.57 -7.82 -2.59
N ALA A 38 -4.35 -9.09 -2.24
CA ALA A 38 -3.03 -9.73 -2.36
C ALA A 38 -2.53 -9.76 -3.80
N LYS A 39 -3.43 -10.09 -4.76
CA LYS A 39 -3.08 -10.10 -6.18
C LYS A 39 -2.77 -8.70 -6.71
N ALA A 40 -3.52 -7.70 -6.25
CA ALA A 40 -3.30 -6.32 -6.64
C ALA A 40 -1.95 -5.79 -6.14
N GLN A 41 -1.49 -6.23 -4.96
CA GLN A 41 -0.18 -5.82 -4.43
C GLN A 41 0.96 -6.22 -5.36
N ASP A 42 0.92 -7.43 -5.92
CA ASP A 42 1.93 -7.88 -6.87
C ASP A 42 2.00 -6.97 -8.11
N ALA A 43 0.85 -6.70 -8.73
CA ALA A 43 0.78 -5.86 -9.92
C ALA A 43 1.21 -4.42 -9.59
N ASN A 44 0.78 -3.90 -8.43
CA ASN A 44 1.13 -2.56 -8.00
C ASN A 44 2.63 -2.43 -7.74
N ASN A 45 3.23 -3.41 -7.08
CA ASN A 45 4.67 -3.41 -6.83
C ASN A 45 5.47 -3.43 -8.13
N ALA A 46 5.02 -4.21 -9.11
CA ALA A 46 5.66 -4.25 -10.43
C ALA A 46 5.58 -2.90 -11.15
N ARG A 47 4.43 -2.23 -11.07
CA ARG A 47 4.25 -0.89 -11.64
C ARG A 47 5.16 0.15 -10.97
N ILE A 48 5.27 0.09 -9.66
CA ILE A 48 6.12 1.01 -8.88
C ILE A 48 7.58 0.80 -9.27
N GLU A 49 8.03 -0.45 -9.32
CA GLU A 49 9.39 -0.78 -9.70
C GLU A 49 9.71 -0.35 -11.13
N ALA A 50 8.80 -0.61 -12.07
CA ALA A 50 8.98 -0.19 -13.46
C ALA A 50 9.04 1.34 -13.59
N ALA A 51 8.18 2.06 -12.86
CA ALA A 51 8.17 3.52 -12.88
C ALA A 51 9.45 4.10 -12.28
N ALA A 52 9.93 3.53 -11.18
CA ALA A 52 11.19 3.96 -10.56
C ALA A 52 12.38 3.73 -11.47
N ASN A 53 12.43 2.57 -12.13
CA ASN A 53 13.48 2.24 -13.09
C ASN A 53 13.46 3.20 -14.29
N ALA A 54 12.28 3.49 -14.82
CA ALA A 54 12.12 4.41 -15.95
C ALA A 54 12.53 5.84 -15.58
N ALA A 55 12.35 6.24 -14.33
CA ALA A 55 12.73 7.55 -13.83
C ALA A 55 14.21 7.62 -13.40
N GLY A 56 14.94 6.51 -13.43
CA GLY A 56 16.34 6.46 -13.02
C GLY A 56 16.53 6.57 -11.51
N ILE A 57 15.53 6.21 -10.72
CA ILE A 57 15.59 6.28 -9.26
C ILE A 57 16.22 5.00 -8.74
N ASP A 58 17.34 5.11 -8.07
CA ASP A 58 18.06 3.99 -7.45
C ASP A 58 18.06 4.05 -5.93
N GLU A 59 17.44 5.06 -5.34
CA GLU A 59 17.26 5.16 -3.90
C GLU A 59 16.04 4.35 -3.45
N GLU A 60 16.02 4.00 -2.17
CA GLU A 60 14.84 3.42 -1.55
C GLU A 60 13.72 4.45 -1.56
N ILE A 61 12.54 4.05 -1.98
CA ILE A 61 11.35 4.90 -2.01
C ILE A 61 10.21 4.22 -1.28
N HIS A 62 9.42 5.03 -0.58
CA HIS A 62 8.20 4.59 0.10
C HIS A 62 7.19 5.73 0.07
N SER A 63 5.93 5.39 0.27
CA SER A 63 4.90 6.39 0.49
C SER A 63 5.12 7.08 1.83
N TRP A 64 4.41 8.18 2.09
CA TRP A 64 4.45 8.86 3.37
C TRP A 64 4.24 7.88 4.53
N ALA A 65 3.15 7.09 4.46
CA ALA A 65 2.83 6.11 5.50
C ALA A 65 3.91 5.02 5.62
N GLY A 66 4.51 4.62 4.49
CA GLY A 66 5.59 3.64 4.48
C GLY A 66 6.82 4.14 5.23
N TRP A 67 7.21 5.40 5.02
CA TRP A 67 8.33 5.99 5.75
C TRP A 67 8.03 6.13 7.24
N MET A 68 6.81 6.54 7.59
CA MET A 68 6.40 6.62 9.00
C MET A 68 6.47 5.27 9.69
N ALA A 69 6.06 4.20 9.00
CA ALA A 69 6.16 2.84 9.53
C ALA A 69 7.61 2.40 9.78
N LEU A 70 8.56 2.96 9.03
CA LEU A 70 10.00 2.69 9.20
C LEU A 70 10.67 3.63 10.20
N GLY A 71 9.91 4.50 10.86
CA GLY A 71 10.44 5.43 11.85
C GLY A 71 11.10 6.66 11.25
N ARG A 72 10.76 7.01 10.01
CA ARG A 72 11.29 8.18 9.32
C ARG A 72 10.17 9.12 8.95
N MET A 73 10.45 10.41 8.90
CA MET A 73 9.50 11.43 8.46
C MET A 73 9.96 12.03 7.14
N VAL A 74 9.01 12.28 6.24
CA VAL A 74 9.29 13.08 5.05
C VAL A 74 9.50 14.53 5.48
N ILE A 75 10.52 15.16 4.94
CA ILE A 75 10.83 16.55 5.25
C ILE A 75 9.65 17.44 4.82
N HIS A 76 9.20 18.31 5.69
CA HIS A 76 8.07 19.19 5.40
C HIS A 76 8.37 20.08 4.19
N GLY A 77 7.43 20.12 3.25
CA GLY A 77 7.57 20.90 2.02
C GLY A 77 8.15 20.13 0.84
N GLU A 78 8.65 18.91 1.07
CA GLU A 78 9.17 18.08 -0.02
C GLU A 78 8.05 17.57 -0.91
N LYS A 79 8.29 17.58 -2.21
CA LYS A 79 7.36 17.03 -3.20
C LYS A 79 7.72 15.58 -3.48
N ALA A 80 6.70 14.77 -3.79
CA ALA A 80 6.94 13.39 -4.17
C ALA A 80 7.88 13.29 -5.36
N ILE A 81 8.84 12.39 -5.28
CA ILE A 81 9.78 12.12 -6.37
C ILE A 81 9.13 11.29 -7.48
N LEU A 82 8.09 10.56 -7.15
CA LEU A 82 7.41 9.64 -8.07
C LEU A 82 5.94 9.55 -7.72
N GLN A 83 5.08 9.50 -8.74
CA GLN A 83 3.66 9.21 -8.56
C GLN A 83 3.28 8.08 -9.51
N VAL A 84 2.63 7.06 -8.97
CA VAL A 84 2.22 5.86 -9.71
C VAL A 84 0.74 5.61 -9.49
N VAL A 85 0.03 5.30 -10.58
CA VAL A 85 -1.37 4.88 -10.49
C VAL A 85 -1.40 3.41 -10.08
N VAL A 86 -2.05 3.13 -8.97
CA VAL A 86 -2.15 1.78 -8.42
C VAL A 86 -3.62 1.36 -8.27
N ASP A 87 -3.86 0.06 -8.33
CA ASP A 87 -5.20 -0.49 -8.15
C ASP A 87 -5.57 -0.53 -6.66
N THR A 88 -6.83 -0.20 -6.39
CA THR A 88 -7.41 -0.26 -5.04
C THR A 88 -8.66 -1.14 -5.05
N PRO A 89 -8.50 -2.46 -5.20
CA PRO A 89 -9.66 -3.36 -5.29
C PRO A 89 -10.52 -3.36 -4.02
N GLU A 90 -9.99 -2.90 -2.90
CA GLU A 90 -10.73 -2.74 -1.65
C GLU A 90 -11.88 -1.74 -1.76
N LYS A 91 -11.72 -0.73 -2.62
CA LYS A 91 -12.73 0.33 -2.81
C LYS A 91 -13.70 0.02 -3.93
N GLY A 92 -13.46 -1.06 -4.66
CA GLY A 92 -14.30 -1.49 -5.77
C GLY A 92 -13.47 -1.93 -6.96
N GLU A 93 -14.06 -2.77 -7.80
CA GLU A 93 -13.41 -3.26 -9.00
C GLU A 93 -13.13 -2.10 -9.96
N GLY A 94 -11.93 -2.06 -10.52
CA GLY A 94 -11.52 -1.02 -11.45
C GLY A 94 -11.16 0.33 -10.80
N LYS A 95 -11.22 0.43 -9.47
CA LYS A 95 -10.84 1.66 -8.79
C LYS A 95 -9.33 1.78 -8.69
N THR A 96 -8.83 2.98 -8.98
CA THR A 96 -7.41 3.30 -8.93
C THR A 96 -7.19 4.61 -8.20
N TYR A 97 -5.98 4.84 -7.75
CA TYR A 97 -5.58 6.15 -7.23
C TYR A 97 -4.10 6.40 -7.53
N ARG A 98 -3.72 7.67 -7.47
CA ARG A 98 -2.34 8.06 -7.68
C ARG A 98 -1.62 8.06 -6.34
N LYS A 99 -0.65 7.18 -6.20
CA LYS A 99 0.14 7.04 -4.97
C LYS A 99 1.45 7.78 -5.12
N SER A 100 1.77 8.61 -4.14
CA SER A 100 2.99 9.42 -4.11
C SER A 100 4.07 8.72 -3.32
N PHE A 101 5.31 8.79 -3.80
CA PHE A 101 6.48 8.18 -3.18
C PHE A 101 7.55 9.23 -2.93
N PHE A 102 8.29 9.04 -1.86
CA PHE A 102 9.37 9.92 -1.44
C PHE A 102 10.66 9.12 -1.34
N ALA A 103 11.76 9.70 -1.76
CA ALA A 103 13.07 9.05 -1.73
C ALA A 103 13.68 9.14 -0.33
N TYR A 104 14.60 8.26 -0.05
CA TYR A 104 15.35 8.27 1.21
C TYR A 104 15.98 9.64 1.49
N SER A 105 16.52 10.30 0.46
CA SER A 105 17.13 11.63 0.58
C SER A 105 16.15 12.73 0.97
N GLN A 106 14.85 12.49 0.83
CA GLN A 106 13.80 13.44 1.18
C GLN A 106 13.27 13.24 2.60
N THR A 107 13.88 12.35 3.36
CA THR A 107 13.41 12.02 4.70
C THR A 107 14.43 12.43 5.75
N GLN A 108 13.96 12.57 6.97
CA GLN A 108 14.81 12.76 8.14
C GLN A 108 14.46 11.70 9.17
N ILE A 109 15.47 11.28 9.95
CA ILE A 109 15.23 10.43 11.09
C ILE A 109 14.61 11.33 12.16
N ALA A 110 13.34 11.05 12.50
CA ALA A 110 12.70 11.71 13.59
C ALA A 110 12.38 10.66 14.64
N PRO A 111 12.61 10.95 15.92
CA PRO A 111 11.99 10.14 16.95
C PRO A 111 10.49 10.27 16.73
N ILE A 112 9.84 9.15 16.45
CA ILE A 112 8.39 9.15 16.42
C ILE A 112 7.99 9.50 17.83
N ALA A 113 7.51 10.72 18.01
CA ALA A 113 7.05 11.16 19.29
C ALA A 113 5.94 10.23 19.75
N ALA A 114 6.18 9.58 20.85
CA ALA A 114 5.17 8.75 21.48
C ALA A 114 4.00 9.65 21.90
#